data_675d16264f8754436f54b8147c9b3ced
#
_entry.id   675d16264f8754436f54b8147c9b3ced
#
_cell.length_a   1.000
_cell.length_b   1.000
_cell.length_c   1.000
_cell.angle_alpha   90.00
_cell.angle_beta   90.00
_cell.angle_gamma   90.00
#
_symmetry.space_group_name_H-M   'P 1'
#
loop_
_entity.id
_entity.type
_entity.pdbx_description
1 polymer ?
#
loop_
_entity_poly.entity_id
_entity_poly.type
_entity_poly.pdbx_seq_one_letter_code
_entity_poly.pdbx_strand_id
1 'polypeptide(L)'
;MYYLHLFSKKQPDLNWDNEKVREDVFEMMDWWCQKGIDGFRMDVISMISKTPGLPDGKVGENGYGDFGPYVHNGPHVHEYLQEMNQKVLSKYDLLTVGECAGVTIEEAKKYANLDGRELNMVFQFEHMDLDGGESFKWNDRKIDLVELKKTLSKWQYELYGKAWNSLYWCNHDQPRMISRLGDTSTKELREASAKMLGTCLHMMQGTPYVYQGEELGMTNTTFESLEDFRDIESINAYHQYTQNGQIAPEDMMRYLCYKSRDNARTPMQWDDSGNAGFTDGMPWIKVNPNYKEINAKEQMGRADSVFHYYQKLIRLRKEHEIIVYGKYQLLMEEDKNLYVYTRTLGQERMLVICNFRKETQEFTMPEGFEPGKGEILIGNYEGQEIKKSMTLRPFEAMAMKF
;
A
#
# COMPACT_ATOMS: atom_id res chain seq x y z
N MET A 1 3.66 -27.51 29.30
CA MET A 1 2.70 -27.28 28.18
C MET A 1 3.33 -26.26 27.26
N TYR A 2 3.33 -26.51 25.96
CA TYR A 2 3.86 -25.59 24.93
C TYR A 2 2.67 -25.07 24.12
N TYR A 3 2.84 -23.90 23.51
CA TYR A 3 1.89 -23.32 22.56
C TYR A 3 2.65 -22.71 21.39
N LEU A 4 2.04 -22.69 20.20
CA LEU A 4 2.59 -22.04 19.03
C LEU A 4 2.40 -20.52 19.14
N HIS A 5 3.42 -19.78 18.77
CA HIS A 5 3.33 -18.34 18.48
C HIS A 5 4.24 -18.03 17.29
N LEU A 6 3.72 -17.28 16.31
CA LEU A 6 4.47 -16.86 15.14
C LEU A 6 5.09 -15.48 15.33
N PHE A 7 4.56 -14.71 16.26
CA PHE A 7 4.98 -13.35 16.63
C PHE A 7 5.43 -13.30 18.09
N SER A 8 4.90 -12.37 18.86
CA SER A 8 5.25 -12.26 20.29
C SER A 8 4.80 -13.46 21.11
N LYS A 9 5.57 -13.83 22.13
CA LYS A 9 5.15 -14.82 23.16
C LYS A 9 3.81 -14.49 23.83
N LYS A 10 3.37 -13.24 23.78
CA LYS A 10 2.06 -12.80 24.29
C LYS A 10 0.92 -12.96 23.27
N GLN A 11 1.21 -13.45 22.07
CA GLN A 11 0.26 -13.64 20.98
C GLN A 11 0.22 -15.13 20.60
N PRO A 12 -0.45 -16.00 21.42
CA PRO A 12 -0.60 -17.39 21.07
C PRO A 12 -1.40 -17.52 19.79
N ASP A 13 -0.94 -18.42 18.91
CA ASP A 13 -1.64 -18.72 17.67
C ASP A 13 -2.83 -19.65 17.96
N LEU A 14 -4.01 -19.29 17.45
CA LEU A 14 -5.22 -20.07 17.66
C LEU A 14 -5.23 -21.30 16.76
N ASN A 15 -5.64 -22.43 17.32
CA ASN A 15 -5.77 -23.68 16.58
C ASN A 15 -7.07 -23.71 15.77
N TRP A 16 -7.01 -23.25 14.53
CA TRP A 16 -8.15 -23.21 13.60
C TRP A 16 -8.63 -24.62 13.15
N ASP A 17 -7.83 -25.66 13.32
CA ASP A 17 -8.29 -27.04 13.09
C ASP A 17 -9.35 -27.45 14.11
N ASN A 18 -9.41 -26.78 15.27
CA ASN A 18 -10.45 -27.00 16.26
C ASN A 18 -11.74 -26.24 15.87
N GLU A 19 -12.80 -26.99 15.56
CA GLU A 19 -14.10 -26.43 15.18
C GLU A 19 -14.66 -25.45 16.23
N LYS A 20 -14.50 -25.74 17.52
CA LYS A 20 -14.98 -24.85 18.57
C LYS A 20 -14.27 -23.48 18.57
N VAL A 21 -12.99 -23.43 18.20
CA VAL A 21 -12.26 -22.16 18.05
C VAL A 21 -12.84 -21.38 16.88
N ARG A 22 -13.13 -22.02 15.76
CA ARG A 22 -13.75 -21.33 14.62
C ARG A 22 -15.13 -20.79 14.96
N GLU A 23 -15.97 -21.60 15.63
CA GLU A 23 -17.29 -21.15 16.08
C GLU A 23 -17.21 -19.93 16.98
N ASP A 24 -16.34 -19.91 17.99
CA ASP A 24 -16.17 -18.79 18.89
C ASP A 24 -15.69 -17.52 18.17
N VAL A 25 -14.81 -17.67 17.15
CA VAL A 25 -14.38 -16.55 16.30
C VAL A 25 -15.56 -16.05 15.46
N PHE A 26 -16.36 -16.91 14.87
CA PHE A 26 -17.52 -16.51 14.06
C PHE A 26 -18.62 -15.85 14.93
N GLU A 27 -18.86 -16.33 16.15
CA GLU A 27 -19.75 -15.68 17.10
C GLU A 27 -19.26 -14.27 17.47
N MET A 28 -17.96 -14.10 17.69
CA MET A 28 -17.34 -12.79 17.96
C MET A 28 -17.49 -11.85 16.73
N MET A 29 -17.28 -12.34 15.52
CA MET A 29 -17.45 -11.54 14.30
C MET A 29 -18.94 -11.12 14.12
N ASP A 30 -19.87 -12.05 14.30
CA ASP A 30 -21.31 -11.77 14.22
C ASP A 30 -21.73 -10.71 15.26
N TRP A 31 -21.21 -10.81 16.49
CA TRP A 31 -21.43 -9.80 17.52
C TRP A 31 -20.99 -8.39 17.09
N TRP A 32 -19.84 -8.27 16.42
CA TRP A 32 -19.39 -6.99 15.88
C TRP A 32 -20.30 -6.50 14.74
N CYS A 33 -20.72 -7.39 13.84
CA CYS A 33 -21.69 -7.04 12.78
C CYS A 33 -23.00 -6.51 13.37
N GLN A 34 -23.51 -7.13 14.43
CA GLN A 34 -24.70 -6.66 15.16
C GLN A 34 -24.52 -5.27 15.82
N LYS A 35 -23.26 -4.83 16.04
CA LYS A 35 -22.93 -3.46 16.49
C LYS A 35 -22.97 -2.45 15.34
N GLY A 36 -23.10 -2.88 14.11
CA GLY A 36 -23.23 -2.02 12.94
C GLY A 36 -21.90 -1.65 12.29
N ILE A 37 -20.88 -2.52 12.36
CA ILE A 37 -19.67 -2.35 11.54
C ILE A 37 -19.96 -2.72 10.08
N ASP A 38 -19.22 -2.10 9.13
CA ASP A 38 -19.42 -2.26 7.70
C ASP A 38 -18.39 -3.22 7.07
N GLY A 39 -17.57 -3.90 7.85
CA GLY A 39 -16.62 -4.87 7.32
C GLY A 39 -15.44 -5.19 8.23
N PHE A 40 -14.51 -5.99 7.68
CA PHE A 40 -13.32 -6.45 8.40
C PHE A 40 -12.06 -6.31 7.56
N ARG A 41 -11.02 -5.78 8.17
CA ARG A 41 -9.64 -6.02 7.74
C ARG A 41 -9.09 -7.15 8.59
N MET A 42 -8.68 -8.23 7.96
CA MET A 42 -8.24 -9.46 8.63
C MET A 42 -6.72 -9.56 8.57
N ASP A 43 -6.10 -9.44 9.74
CA ASP A 43 -4.66 -9.50 9.93
C ASP A 43 -4.12 -10.91 9.63
N VAL A 44 -3.05 -11.00 8.86
CA VAL A 44 -2.35 -12.24 8.48
C VAL A 44 -3.28 -13.44 8.17
N ILE A 45 -4.39 -13.19 7.51
CA ILE A 45 -5.46 -14.19 7.30
C ILE A 45 -4.97 -15.41 6.55
N SER A 46 -3.91 -15.31 5.74
CA SER A 46 -3.29 -16.43 5.05
C SER A 46 -2.63 -17.45 5.99
N MET A 47 -2.46 -17.10 7.28
CA MET A 47 -1.78 -17.94 8.28
C MET A 47 -2.73 -18.71 9.21
N ILE A 48 -4.05 -18.66 9.02
CA ILE A 48 -4.99 -19.37 9.91
C ILE A 48 -4.95 -20.89 9.74
N SER A 49 -4.45 -21.41 8.61
CA SER A 49 -4.24 -22.85 8.36
C SER A 49 -2.75 -23.13 8.22
N LYS A 50 -2.27 -24.15 8.93
CA LYS A 50 -0.88 -24.59 8.93
C LYS A 50 -0.74 -25.99 8.33
N THR A 51 0.46 -26.32 7.85
CA THR A 51 0.79 -27.69 7.45
C THR A 51 0.68 -28.62 8.65
N PRO A 52 -0.08 -29.72 8.56
CA PRO A 52 -0.23 -30.67 9.67
C PRO A 52 1.11 -31.21 10.17
N GLY A 53 1.20 -31.40 11.49
CA GLY A 53 2.38 -31.97 12.16
C GLY A 53 3.49 -30.94 12.43
N LEU A 54 3.33 -29.68 12.01
CA LEU A 54 4.31 -28.60 12.25
C LEU A 54 5.75 -29.04 11.91
N PRO A 55 6.04 -29.35 10.63
CA PRO A 55 7.34 -29.85 10.21
C PRO A 55 8.45 -28.83 10.43
N ASP A 56 9.67 -29.32 10.67
CA ASP A 56 10.84 -28.46 10.79
C ASP A 56 11.16 -27.76 9.45
N GLY A 57 11.39 -26.47 9.50
CA GLY A 57 11.83 -25.68 8.35
C GLY A 57 13.32 -25.86 8.03
N LYS A 58 13.71 -25.55 6.79
CA LYS A 58 15.13 -25.52 6.41
C LYS A 58 15.85 -24.48 7.25
N VAL A 59 16.91 -24.90 7.94
CA VAL A 59 17.71 -24.00 8.77
C VAL A 59 18.48 -23.01 7.91
N GLY A 60 18.28 -21.70 8.16
CA GLY A 60 18.99 -20.61 7.52
C GLY A 60 20.32 -20.28 8.20
N GLU A 61 21.03 -19.29 7.68
CA GLU A 61 22.32 -18.81 8.25
C GLU A 61 22.17 -18.26 9.67
N ASN A 62 20.98 -17.82 10.05
CA ASN A 62 20.65 -17.33 11.39
C ASN A 62 20.44 -18.46 12.42
N GLY A 63 20.58 -19.73 12.02
CA GLY A 63 20.41 -20.91 12.88
C GLY A 63 18.95 -21.28 13.17
N TYR A 64 17.96 -20.62 12.55
CA TYR A 64 16.54 -20.93 12.69
C TYR A 64 15.97 -21.54 11.42
N GLY A 65 14.97 -22.41 11.59
CA GLY A 65 14.22 -22.98 10.47
C GLY A 65 13.28 -21.95 9.82
N ASP A 66 13.22 -21.94 8.50
CA ASP A 66 12.23 -21.16 7.76
C ASP A 66 10.84 -21.79 7.92
N PHE A 67 9.97 -21.11 8.65
CA PHE A 67 8.60 -21.57 8.91
C PHE A 67 7.60 -21.10 7.82
N GLY A 68 7.96 -20.11 7.02
CA GLY A 68 7.07 -19.48 6.05
C GLY A 68 6.27 -20.47 5.19
N PRO A 69 6.92 -21.46 4.52
CA PRO A 69 6.23 -22.42 3.68
C PRO A 69 5.19 -23.29 4.39
N TYR A 70 5.23 -23.37 5.71
CA TYR A 70 4.37 -24.25 6.50
C TYR A 70 3.22 -23.55 7.21
N VAL A 71 3.21 -22.21 7.21
CA VAL A 71 2.22 -21.40 7.91
C VAL A 71 1.39 -20.51 6.99
N HIS A 72 1.85 -20.24 5.76
CA HIS A 72 1.08 -19.46 4.78
C HIS A 72 0.28 -20.38 3.87
N ASN A 73 -0.96 -19.99 3.56
CA ASN A 73 -1.84 -20.66 2.61
C ASN A 73 -1.94 -22.17 2.87
N GLY A 74 -2.07 -22.55 4.15
CA GLY A 74 -2.17 -23.96 4.54
C GLY A 74 -3.38 -24.66 3.95
N PRO A 75 -3.44 -26.00 4.03
CA PRO A 75 -4.34 -26.83 3.22
C PRO A 75 -5.84 -26.53 3.42
N HIS A 76 -6.23 -25.98 4.57
CA HIS A 76 -7.62 -25.72 4.92
C HIS A 76 -8.01 -24.24 4.93
N VAL A 77 -7.11 -23.31 4.51
CA VAL A 77 -7.37 -21.87 4.60
C VAL A 77 -8.65 -21.46 3.85
N HIS A 78 -8.84 -21.96 2.64
CA HIS A 78 -10.02 -21.64 1.82
C HIS A 78 -11.30 -22.28 2.38
N GLU A 79 -11.21 -23.47 2.97
CA GLU A 79 -12.34 -24.11 3.66
C GLU A 79 -12.81 -23.27 4.85
N TYR A 80 -11.87 -22.78 5.66
CA TYR A 80 -12.18 -21.93 6.81
C TYR A 80 -12.75 -20.56 6.41
N LEU A 81 -12.26 -19.96 5.33
CA LEU A 81 -12.80 -18.71 4.81
C LEU A 81 -14.19 -18.88 4.20
N GLN A 82 -14.45 -19.99 3.51
CA GLN A 82 -15.77 -20.30 3.00
C GLN A 82 -16.76 -20.59 4.14
N GLU A 83 -16.32 -21.27 5.19
CA GLU A 83 -17.12 -21.48 6.40
C GLU A 83 -17.44 -20.13 7.08
N MET A 84 -16.45 -19.26 7.24
CA MET A 84 -16.61 -17.89 7.76
C MET A 84 -17.61 -17.08 6.92
N ASN A 85 -17.48 -17.16 5.60
CA ASN A 85 -18.39 -16.46 4.69
C ASN A 85 -19.83 -16.96 4.87
N GLN A 86 -20.05 -18.26 4.85
CA GLN A 86 -21.39 -18.85 5.03
C GLN A 86 -21.99 -18.55 6.40
N LYS A 87 -21.17 -18.62 7.46
CA LYS A 87 -21.66 -18.46 8.84
C LYS A 87 -21.83 -16.99 9.25
N VAL A 88 -21.06 -16.06 8.67
CA VAL A 88 -21.08 -14.65 9.06
C VAL A 88 -21.17 -13.71 7.87
N LEU A 89 -20.16 -13.66 6.98
CA LEU A 89 -19.97 -12.54 6.07
C LEU A 89 -21.14 -12.37 5.09
N SER A 90 -21.68 -13.47 4.56
CA SER A 90 -22.80 -13.42 3.60
C SER A 90 -24.13 -12.97 4.19
N LYS A 91 -24.24 -12.84 5.52
CA LYS A 91 -25.48 -12.39 6.20
C LYS A 91 -25.60 -10.86 6.26
N TYR A 92 -24.52 -10.15 5.96
CA TYR A 92 -24.42 -8.71 6.10
C TYR A 92 -23.85 -8.08 4.83
N ASP A 93 -24.13 -6.80 4.61
CA ASP A 93 -23.48 -6.02 3.56
C ASP A 93 -22.13 -5.49 4.07
N LEU A 94 -21.08 -6.27 3.83
CA LEU A 94 -19.76 -6.03 4.40
C LEU A 94 -18.69 -5.85 3.30
N LEU A 95 -17.71 -5.00 3.58
CA LEU A 95 -16.46 -4.97 2.85
C LEU A 95 -15.39 -5.74 3.62
N THR A 96 -14.77 -6.75 2.98
CA THR A 96 -13.76 -7.57 3.61
C THR A 96 -12.44 -7.52 2.86
N VAL A 97 -11.34 -7.34 3.58
CA VAL A 97 -9.99 -7.34 3.01
C VAL A 97 -9.05 -8.16 3.90
N GLY A 98 -8.35 -9.10 3.30
CA GLY A 98 -7.36 -9.94 3.98
C GLY A 98 -5.94 -9.43 3.79
N GLU A 99 -5.14 -9.41 4.84
CA GLU A 99 -3.70 -9.24 4.70
C GLU A 99 -3.04 -10.57 4.37
N CYS A 100 -2.41 -10.64 3.19
CA CYS A 100 -1.83 -11.86 2.66
C CYS A 100 -0.39 -11.62 2.20
N ALA A 101 0.55 -11.53 3.14
CA ALA A 101 1.97 -11.46 2.81
C ALA A 101 2.40 -12.71 2.03
N GLY A 102 3.17 -12.53 0.96
CA GLY A 102 3.64 -13.63 0.12
C GLY A 102 2.55 -14.35 -0.70
N VAL A 103 1.35 -13.78 -0.81
CA VAL A 103 0.29 -14.38 -1.63
C VAL A 103 0.66 -14.36 -3.12
N THR A 104 0.47 -15.50 -3.77
CA THR A 104 0.57 -15.58 -5.23
C THR A 104 -0.71 -15.09 -5.89
N ILE A 105 -0.62 -14.76 -7.18
CA ILE A 105 -1.81 -14.38 -7.96
C ILE A 105 -2.86 -15.49 -7.98
N GLU A 106 -2.44 -16.74 -8.10
CA GLU A 106 -3.37 -17.88 -8.12
C GLU A 106 -4.10 -18.06 -6.78
N GLU A 107 -3.42 -17.83 -5.65
CA GLU A 107 -4.07 -17.81 -4.35
C GLU A 107 -4.99 -16.58 -4.19
N ALA A 108 -4.54 -15.39 -4.63
CA ALA A 108 -5.37 -14.19 -4.59
C ALA A 108 -6.68 -14.33 -5.37
N LYS A 109 -6.66 -15.05 -6.50
CA LYS A 109 -7.86 -15.38 -7.28
C LYS A 109 -8.86 -16.25 -6.50
N LYS A 110 -8.39 -17.05 -5.55
CA LYS A 110 -9.27 -17.84 -4.68
C LYS A 110 -9.83 -16.97 -3.56
N TYR A 111 -8.96 -16.28 -2.81
CA TYR A 111 -9.35 -15.40 -1.69
C TYR A 111 -10.37 -14.32 -2.10
N ALA A 112 -10.17 -13.70 -3.25
CA ALA A 112 -10.92 -12.52 -3.70
C ALA A 112 -11.69 -12.78 -5.00
N ASN A 113 -12.13 -14.00 -5.23
CA ASN A 113 -12.92 -14.36 -6.41
C ASN A 113 -14.20 -13.54 -6.48
N LEU A 114 -14.56 -13.10 -7.69
CA LEU A 114 -15.78 -12.33 -7.91
C LEU A 114 -17.07 -13.11 -7.63
N ASP A 115 -17.01 -14.42 -7.39
CA ASP A 115 -18.14 -15.23 -6.92
C ASP A 115 -18.53 -14.97 -5.46
N GLY A 116 -17.70 -14.22 -4.70
CA GLY A 116 -18.01 -13.75 -3.36
C GLY A 116 -18.02 -14.83 -2.28
N ARG A 117 -17.35 -15.96 -2.49
CA ARG A 117 -17.39 -17.10 -1.54
C ARG A 117 -16.45 -16.96 -0.34
N GLU A 118 -15.47 -16.05 -0.42
CA GLU A 118 -14.49 -15.81 0.65
C GLU A 118 -14.46 -14.32 0.98
N LEU A 119 -13.43 -13.60 0.58
CA LEU A 119 -13.24 -12.18 0.85
C LEU A 119 -13.52 -11.33 -0.40
N ASN A 120 -13.72 -10.04 -0.23
CA ASN A 120 -13.86 -9.13 -1.38
C ASN A 120 -12.51 -8.85 -2.04
N MET A 121 -11.41 -8.75 -1.26
CA MET A 121 -10.08 -8.47 -1.77
C MET A 121 -9.00 -8.86 -0.76
N VAL A 122 -7.73 -8.85 -1.22
CA VAL A 122 -6.56 -9.08 -0.37
C VAL A 122 -5.51 -8.00 -0.59
N PHE A 123 -4.76 -7.65 0.46
CA PHE A 123 -3.51 -6.91 0.35
C PHE A 123 -2.38 -7.86 0.02
N GLN A 124 -1.75 -7.65 -1.13
CA GLN A 124 -0.51 -8.27 -1.54
C GLN A 124 0.67 -7.32 -1.27
N PHE A 125 1.88 -7.83 -1.10
CA PHE A 125 3.04 -7.04 -0.70
C PHE A 125 4.13 -6.97 -1.77
N GLU A 126 3.96 -7.62 -2.91
CA GLU A 126 5.00 -7.77 -3.92
C GLU A 126 5.63 -6.44 -4.35
N HIS A 127 4.80 -5.38 -4.53
CA HIS A 127 5.30 -4.06 -4.89
C HIS A 127 5.98 -3.33 -3.70
N MET A 128 5.69 -3.75 -2.47
CA MET A 128 6.34 -3.23 -1.27
C MET A 128 7.73 -3.81 -1.04
N ASP A 129 8.01 -4.99 -1.62
CA ASP A 129 9.26 -5.71 -1.42
C ASP A 129 10.33 -5.42 -2.49
N LEU A 130 10.01 -4.60 -3.51
CA LEU A 130 10.88 -4.32 -4.66
C LEU A 130 12.20 -3.61 -4.31
N ASP A 131 12.27 -2.90 -3.20
CA ASP A 131 13.50 -2.30 -2.69
C ASP A 131 14.15 -3.13 -1.57
N GLY A 132 13.66 -4.34 -1.33
CA GLY A 132 14.29 -5.33 -0.47
C GLY A 132 15.61 -5.82 -1.07
N GLY A 133 16.57 -6.22 -0.22
CA GLY A 133 17.76 -6.95 -0.62
C GLY A 133 17.46 -8.45 -0.70
N GLU A 134 18.36 -9.24 -1.28
CA GLU A 134 18.21 -10.71 -1.35
C GLU A 134 18.06 -11.37 0.04
N SER A 135 18.52 -10.72 1.10
CA SER A 135 18.53 -11.27 2.44
C SER A 135 17.73 -10.48 3.47
N PHE A 136 17.40 -9.20 3.27
CA PHE A 136 16.72 -8.40 4.30
C PHE A 136 16.20 -7.04 3.81
N LYS A 137 15.25 -6.49 4.59
CA LYS A 137 14.58 -5.18 4.39
C LYS A 137 15.54 -3.98 4.54
N TRP A 138 16.53 -4.07 5.43
CA TRP A 138 17.32 -2.93 5.91
C TRP A 138 18.46 -2.56 4.96
N ASN A 139 18.18 -1.65 4.08
CA ASN A 139 19.08 -1.10 3.06
C ASN A 139 18.53 0.24 2.56
N ASP A 140 19.27 0.95 1.70
CA ASP A 140 18.88 2.23 1.09
C ASP A 140 18.57 2.13 -0.41
N ARG A 141 18.31 0.91 -0.92
CA ARG A 141 17.90 0.71 -2.31
C ARG A 141 16.62 1.47 -2.60
N LYS A 142 16.55 2.00 -3.82
CA LYS A 142 15.35 2.62 -4.35
C LYS A 142 14.58 1.63 -5.23
N ILE A 143 13.28 1.77 -5.26
CA ILE A 143 12.43 0.99 -6.14
C ILE A 143 12.76 1.35 -7.60
N ASP A 144 13.02 0.34 -8.42
CA ASP A 144 13.16 0.50 -9.87
C ASP A 144 11.77 0.68 -10.48
N LEU A 145 11.62 1.72 -11.32
CA LEU A 145 10.31 2.03 -11.91
C LEU A 145 9.83 0.95 -12.88
N VAL A 146 10.75 0.31 -13.62
CA VAL A 146 10.39 -0.75 -14.56
C VAL A 146 9.85 -1.96 -13.81
N GLU A 147 10.50 -2.36 -12.73
CA GLU A 147 10.04 -3.46 -11.88
C GLU A 147 8.70 -3.12 -11.18
N LEU A 148 8.53 -1.88 -10.72
CA LEU A 148 7.26 -1.41 -10.15
C LEU A 148 6.11 -1.50 -11.17
N LYS A 149 6.35 -1.02 -12.40
CA LYS A 149 5.37 -1.11 -13.49
C LYS A 149 4.98 -2.55 -13.80
N LYS A 150 5.98 -3.42 -13.96
CA LYS A 150 5.78 -4.86 -14.24
C LYS A 150 4.97 -5.52 -13.14
N THR A 151 5.32 -5.27 -11.89
CA THR A 151 4.62 -5.84 -10.73
C THR A 151 3.17 -5.39 -10.66
N LEU A 152 2.91 -4.08 -10.66
CA LEU A 152 1.53 -3.57 -10.59
C LEU A 152 0.70 -4.00 -11.81
N SER A 153 1.29 -3.99 -13.01
CA SER A 153 0.60 -4.41 -14.24
C SER A 153 0.25 -5.89 -14.24
N LYS A 154 1.12 -6.74 -13.72
CA LYS A 154 0.86 -8.17 -13.56
C LYS A 154 -0.42 -8.40 -12.75
N TRP A 155 -0.57 -7.72 -11.61
CA TRP A 155 -1.77 -7.79 -10.78
C TRP A 155 -3.00 -7.23 -11.48
N GLN A 156 -2.88 -6.14 -12.25
CA GLN A 156 -3.97 -5.58 -13.06
C GLN A 156 -4.45 -6.57 -14.13
N TYR A 157 -3.52 -7.24 -14.84
CA TYR A 157 -3.88 -8.18 -15.90
C TYR A 157 -4.50 -9.47 -15.37
N GLU A 158 -3.88 -10.04 -14.36
CA GLU A 158 -4.22 -11.38 -13.90
C GLU A 158 -5.51 -11.42 -13.09
N LEU A 159 -5.84 -10.34 -12.35
CA LEU A 159 -7.08 -10.30 -11.57
C LEU A 159 -8.28 -9.79 -12.40
N TYR A 160 -8.07 -9.13 -13.55
CA TYR A 160 -9.15 -8.56 -14.34
C TYR A 160 -10.21 -9.60 -14.70
N GLY A 161 -11.46 -9.35 -14.29
CA GLY A 161 -12.62 -10.22 -14.53
C GLY A 161 -12.62 -11.54 -13.72
N LYS A 162 -11.68 -11.74 -12.79
CA LYS A 162 -11.57 -12.95 -11.96
C LYS A 162 -11.64 -12.65 -10.48
N ALA A 163 -10.92 -11.62 -10.02
CA ALA A 163 -10.86 -11.21 -8.63
C ALA A 163 -10.72 -9.69 -8.53
N TRP A 164 -11.02 -9.13 -7.36
CA TRP A 164 -10.94 -7.70 -7.14
C TRP A 164 -9.60 -7.30 -6.51
N ASN A 165 -8.95 -6.28 -7.06
CA ASN A 165 -7.63 -5.82 -6.61
C ASN A 165 -7.76 -4.74 -5.52
N SER A 166 -6.89 -4.78 -4.51
CA SER A 166 -6.65 -3.67 -3.60
C SER A 166 -5.43 -2.86 -4.07
N LEU A 167 -5.50 -1.54 -3.94
CA LEU A 167 -4.47 -0.62 -4.38
C LEU A 167 -4.00 0.21 -3.20
N TYR A 168 -2.69 0.27 -2.93
CA TYR A 168 -2.14 1.10 -1.86
C TYR A 168 -0.67 1.43 -2.11
N TRP A 169 -0.23 2.58 -1.61
CA TRP A 169 1.18 2.99 -1.59
C TRP A 169 1.81 2.86 -0.21
N CYS A 170 1.01 2.93 0.83
CA CYS A 170 1.45 2.98 2.21
C CYS A 170 0.43 2.33 3.14
N ASN A 171 0.89 1.89 4.30
CA ASN A 171 0.08 1.44 5.43
C ASN A 171 0.85 1.66 6.74
N HIS A 172 0.30 1.18 7.88
CA HIS A 172 0.93 1.30 9.19
C HIS A 172 2.23 0.48 9.37
N ASP A 173 2.58 -0.37 8.39
CA ASP A 173 3.78 -1.23 8.38
C ASP A 173 4.78 -0.85 7.29
N GLN A 174 4.56 0.27 6.57
CA GLN A 174 5.43 0.77 5.51
C GLN A 174 5.88 2.22 5.80
N PRO A 175 7.07 2.63 5.37
CA PRO A 175 7.46 4.04 5.46
C PRO A 175 6.54 4.91 4.61
N ARG A 176 6.52 6.23 4.86
CA ARG A 176 5.70 7.16 4.09
C ARG A 176 6.04 7.09 2.60
N MET A 177 5.03 6.92 1.76
CA MET A 177 5.20 6.70 0.32
C MET A 177 5.97 7.82 -0.37
N ILE A 178 5.72 9.07 0.03
CA ILE A 178 6.35 10.24 -0.58
C ILE A 178 7.86 10.27 -0.35
N SER A 179 8.32 9.80 0.82
CA SER A 179 9.75 9.68 1.12
C SER A 179 10.40 8.48 0.42
N ARG A 180 9.60 7.50 0.01
CA ARG A 180 10.07 6.28 -0.65
C ARG A 180 10.09 6.41 -2.18
N LEU A 181 9.04 6.98 -2.77
CA LEU A 181 8.78 7.02 -4.21
C LEU A 181 8.79 8.43 -4.81
N GLY A 182 8.66 9.47 -3.99
CA GLY A 182 8.63 10.87 -4.42
C GLY A 182 9.92 11.62 -4.13
N ASP A 183 9.80 12.94 -4.06
CA ASP A 183 10.90 13.85 -3.69
C ASP A 183 10.41 14.82 -2.61
N THR A 184 11.10 14.85 -1.48
CA THR A 184 10.77 15.68 -0.32
C THR A 184 11.75 16.85 -0.13
N SER A 185 12.61 17.12 -1.11
CA SER A 185 13.68 18.13 -1.00
C SER A 185 13.14 19.56 -0.99
N THR A 186 12.01 19.83 -1.65
CA THR A 186 11.28 21.10 -1.60
C THR A 186 9.78 20.85 -1.44
N LYS A 187 9.05 21.90 -1.02
CA LYS A 187 7.59 21.85 -0.92
C LYS A 187 6.94 21.52 -2.28
N GLU A 188 7.40 22.17 -3.34
CA GLU A 188 6.86 22.03 -4.69
C GLU A 188 7.04 20.62 -5.23
N LEU A 189 8.24 20.03 -5.10
CA LEU A 189 8.52 18.66 -5.53
C LEU A 189 7.76 17.64 -4.69
N ARG A 190 7.66 17.85 -3.38
CA ARG A 190 6.88 17.01 -2.47
C ARG A 190 5.41 16.97 -2.89
N GLU A 191 4.79 18.13 -3.10
CA GLU A 191 3.37 18.20 -3.47
C GLU A 191 3.13 17.66 -4.89
N ALA A 192 4.02 17.98 -5.84
CA ALA A 192 3.92 17.46 -7.19
C ALA A 192 4.03 15.93 -7.22
N SER A 193 5.02 15.35 -6.52
CA SER A 193 5.19 13.90 -6.47
C SER A 193 4.08 13.20 -5.67
N ALA A 194 3.55 13.80 -4.60
CA ALA A 194 2.40 13.25 -3.88
C ALA A 194 1.15 13.14 -4.78
N LYS A 195 0.85 14.19 -5.53
CA LYS A 195 -0.26 14.21 -6.48
C LYS A 195 -0.04 13.26 -7.66
N MET A 196 1.19 13.15 -8.16
CA MET A 196 1.55 12.19 -9.21
C MET A 196 1.33 10.76 -8.75
N LEU A 197 1.81 10.39 -7.55
CA LEU A 197 1.60 9.06 -6.97
C LEU A 197 0.10 8.76 -6.77
N GLY A 198 -0.66 9.75 -6.28
CA GLY A 198 -2.11 9.65 -6.18
C GLY A 198 -2.77 9.37 -7.53
N THR A 199 -2.41 10.12 -8.58
CA THR A 199 -2.93 9.91 -9.94
C THR A 199 -2.58 8.51 -10.44
N CYS A 200 -1.32 8.11 -10.32
CA CYS A 200 -0.84 6.82 -10.80
C CYS A 200 -1.68 5.66 -10.22
N LEU A 201 -1.95 5.67 -8.92
CA LEU A 201 -2.65 4.57 -8.26
C LEU A 201 -4.18 4.64 -8.45
N HIS A 202 -4.77 5.82 -8.23
CA HIS A 202 -6.23 5.96 -8.20
C HIS A 202 -6.89 5.77 -9.57
N MET A 203 -6.14 5.89 -10.67
CA MET A 203 -6.65 5.63 -12.02
C MET A 203 -6.54 4.15 -12.43
N MET A 204 -6.02 3.27 -11.58
CA MET A 204 -6.01 1.80 -11.79
C MET A 204 -7.34 1.15 -11.40
N GLN A 205 -7.57 -0.07 -11.91
CA GLN A 205 -8.68 -0.92 -11.49
C GLN A 205 -8.40 -1.52 -10.11
N GLY A 206 -9.39 -1.44 -9.22
CA GLY A 206 -9.31 -1.94 -7.86
C GLY A 206 -9.80 -0.90 -6.85
N THR A 207 -9.74 -1.22 -5.57
CA THR A 207 -10.10 -0.31 -4.49
C THR A 207 -8.86 0.38 -3.94
N PRO A 208 -8.69 1.71 -4.09
CA PRO A 208 -7.58 2.43 -3.50
C PRO A 208 -7.79 2.62 -1.99
N TYR A 209 -6.73 2.34 -1.24
CA TYR A 209 -6.64 2.58 0.19
C TYR A 209 -5.69 3.74 0.43
N VAL A 210 -6.19 4.79 1.06
CA VAL A 210 -5.43 5.99 1.42
C VAL A 210 -5.02 5.87 2.88
N TYR A 211 -3.73 5.76 3.15
CA TYR A 211 -3.25 5.72 4.53
C TYR A 211 -3.25 7.13 5.13
N GLN A 212 -3.63 7.25 6.41
CA GLN A 212 -3.70 8.53 7.12
C GLN A 212 -2.42 9.36 6.95
N GLY A 213 -2.57 10.62 6.49
CA GLY A 213 -1.48 11.54 6.20
C GLY A 213 -0.92 11.45 4.78
N GLU A 214 -1.27 10.41 3.99
CA GLU A 214 -0.95 10.32 2.57
C GLU A 214 -1.60 11.48 1.80
N GLU A 215 -2.85 11.77 2.11
CA GLU A 215 -3.64 12.88 1.56
C GLU A 215 -3.12 14.27 1.93
N LEU A 216 -2.20 14.36 2.88
CA LEU A 216 -1.52 15.59 3.27
C LEU A 216 -0.09 15.69 2.69
N GLY A 217 0.40 14.62 2.11
CA GLY A 217 1.80 14.49 1.72
C GLY A 217 2.74 14.44 2.92
N MET A 218 2.34 13.77 4.03
CA MET A 218 3.22 13.53 5.18
C MET A 218 4.42 12.67 4.80
N THR A 219 5.58 13.03 5.34
CA THR A 219 6.87 12.40 5.04
C THR A 219 7.35 11.54 6.20
N ASN A 220 8.40 10.75 5.95
CA ASN A 220 9.20 10.17 7.03
C ASN A 220 9.71 11.28 7.96
N THR A 221 9.92 10.93 9.23
CA THR A 221 10.54 11.83 10.20
C THR A 221 12.04 11.54 10.37
N THR A 222 12.76 12.44 11.00
CA THR A 222 14.15 12.23 11.39
C THR A 222 14.19 11.68 12.81
N PHE A 223 14.67 10.45 12.99
CA PHE A 223 15.02 9.86 14.27
C PHE A 223 16.52 10.06 14.49
N GLU A 224 16.89 10.52 15.68
CA GLU A 224 18.28 10.91 15.99
C GLU A 224 19.05 9.80 16.71
N SER A 225 18.30 8.93 17.42
CA SER A 225 18.87 7.82 18.17
C SER A 225 17.93 6.61 18.18
N LEU A 226 18.43 5.46 18.62
CA LEU A 226 17.62 4.23 18.72
C LEU A 226 16.47 4.39 19.72
N GLU A 227 16.61 5.23 20.73
CA GLU A 227 15.61 5.52 21.74
C GLU A 227 14.37 6.25 21.20
N ASP A 228 14.47 6.88 20.04
CA ASP A 228 13.33 7.51 19.35
C ASP A 228 12.35 6.47 18.76
N PHE A 229 12.86 5.28 18.43
CA PHE A 229 12.04 4.21 17.87
C PHE A 229 11.20 3.50 18.93
N ARG A 230 10.01 3.07 18.54
CA ARG A 230 9.06 2.31 19.40
C ARG A 230 8.79 0.92 18.87
N ASP A 231 9.00 0.71 17.56
CA ASP A 231 8.74 -0.56 16.95
C ASP A 231 9.82 -1.60 17.31
N ILE A 232 9.35 -2.71 17.88
CA ILE A 232 10.23 -3.82 18.28
C ILE A 232 11.00 -4.41 17.08
N GLU A 233 10.45 -4.37 15.86
CA GLU A 233 11.14 -4.79 14.66
C GLU A 233 12.42 -3.96 14.45
N SER A 234 12.31 -2.63 14.54
CA SER A 234 13.42 -1.70 14.36
C SER A 234 14.50 -1.91 15.44
N ILE A 235 14.08 -2.02 16.70
CA ILE A 235 15.00 -2.19 17.85
C ILE A 235 15.73 -3.53 17.75
N ASN A 236 15.01 -4.61 17.48
CA ASN A 236 15.61 -5.94 17.34
C ASN A 236 16.55 -6.01 16.13
N ALA A 237 16.17 -5.44 15.00
CA ALA A 237 16.99 -5.41 13.80
C ALA A 237 18.30 -4.64 14.06
N TYR A 238 18.23 -3.48 14.72
CA TYR A 238 19.43 -2.73 15.09
C TYR A 238 20.41 -3.62 15.88
N HIS A 239 19.95 -4.23 16.97
CA HIS A 239 20.82 -5.07 17.79
C HIS A 239 21.33 -6.30 17.03
N GLN A 240 20.48 -6.97 16.30
CA GLN A 240 20.85 -8.17 15.56
C GLN A 240 21.94 -7.91 14.53
N TYR A 241 21.77 -6.89 13.69
CA TYR A 241 22.68 -6.65 12.56
C TYR A 241 23.93 -5.86 12.93
N THR A 242 23.89 -5.07 13.99
CA THR A 242 25.09 -4.35 14.46
C THR A 242 25.97 -5.20 15.38
N GLN A 243 25.37 -6.03 16.25
CA GLN A 243 26.16 -6.88 17.17
C GLN A 243 26.93 -7.98 16.46
N ASN A 244 26.42 -8.52 15.38
CA ASN A 244 27.12 -9.52 14.57
C ASN A 244 28.05 -8.91 13.50
N GLY A 245 28.13 -7.57 13.43
CA GLY A 245 28.98 -6.84 12.49
C GLY A 245 28.54 -6.87 11.03
N GLN A 246 27.30 -7.30 10.74
CA GLN A 246 26.77 -7.34 9.35
C GLN A 246 26.53 -5.94 8.81
N ILE A 247 26.07 -5.00 9.65
CA ILE A 247 25.80 -3.60 9.27
C ILE A 247 26.46 -2.68 10.30
N ALA A 248 27.15 -1.63 9.84
CA ALA A 248 27.68 -0.61 10.73
C ALA A 248 26.53 0.15 11.44
N PRO A 249 26.70 0.56 12.71
CA PRO A 249 25.64 1.24 13.47
C PRO A 249 25.06 2.47 12.76
N GLU A 250 25.92 3.28 12.13
CA GLU A 250 25.52 4.49 11.40
C GLU A 250 24.66 4.15 10.17
N ASP A 251 25.05 3.10 9.44
CA ASP A 251 24.28 2.62 8.28
C ASP A 251 22.94 2.04 8.72
N MET A 252 22.92 1.28 9.81
CA MET A 252 21.67 0.72 10.33
C MET A 252 20.72 1.81 10.78
N MET A 253 21.20 2.86 11.46
CA MET A 253 20.37 4.03 11.79
C MET A 253 19.81 4.71 10.56
N ARG A 254 20.61 4.87 9.50
CA ARG A 254 20.15 5.43 8.22
C ARG A 254 19.05 4.57 7.59
N TYR A 255 19.20 3.25 7.59
CA TYR A 255 18.18 2.32 7.06
C TYR A 255 16.91 2.33 7.90
N LEU A 256 17.01 2.40 9.23
CA LEU A 256 15.87 2.53 10.12
C LEU A 256 15.10 3.84 9.85
N CYS A 257 15.78 4.97 9.74
CA CYS A 257 15.14 6.25 9.37
C CYS A 257 14.45 6.19 8.01
N TYR A 258 14.95 5.38 7.08
CA TYR A 258 14.37 5.26 5.74
C TYR A 258 13.20 4.27 5.69
N LYS A 259 13.29 3.10 6.33
CA LYS A 259 12.35 1.98 6.14
C LYS A 259 11.56 1.56 7.38
N SER A 260 11.81 2.16 8.55
CA SER A 260 11.08 1.80 9.77
C SER A 260 9.58 2.06 9.65
N ARG A 261 8.78 1.16 10.23
CA ARG A 261 7.35 1.31 10.40
C ARG A 261 6.97 2.51 11.28
N ASP A 262 7.86 2.92 12.18
CA ASP A 262 7.66 4.09 13.04
C ASP A 262 7.39 5.38 12.26
N ASN A 263 7.92 5.49 11.03
CA ASN A 263 7.63 6.62 10.14
C ASN A 263 6.13 6.76 9.80
N ALA A 264 5.43 5.66 9.63
CA ALA A 264 3.99 5.66 9.37
C ALA A 264 3.15 5.86 10.65
N ARG A 265 3.76 5.66 11.82
CA ARG A 265 3.09 5.66 13.13
C ARG A 265 3.29 6.96 13.92
N THR A 266 4.00 7.95 13.33
CA THR A 266 4.07 9.29 13.90
C THR A 266 2.67 9.90 14.03
N PRO A 267 2.41 10.72 15.07
CA PRO A 267 1.13 11.38 15.25
C PRO A 267 0.64 12.09 13.99
N MET A 268 -0.67 11.99 13.73
CA MET A 268 -1.32 12.73 12.64
C MET A 268 -1.11 14.23 12.84
N GLN A 269 -0.76 14.92 11.75
CA GLN A 269 -0.48 16.34 11.77
C GLN A 269 -1.76 17.13 11.47
N TRP A 270 -2.50 17.51 12.55
CA TRP A 270 -3.78 18.20 12.41
C TRP A 270 -3.63 19.69 12.13
N ASP A 271 -2.73 20.36 12.86
CA ASP A 271 -2.45 21.77 12.70
C ASP A 271 -1.01 22.15 13.12
N ASP A 272 -0.72 23.43 13.16
CA ASP A 272 0.58 24.01 13.51
C ASP A 272 0.77 24.30 15.01
N SER A 273 -0.17 23.87 15.87
CA SER A 273 -0.07 24.00 17.32
C SER A 273 0.88 22.95 17.95
N GLY A 274 1.04 22.98 19.28
CA GLY A 274 1.88 22.02 19.99
C GLY A 274 1.50 20.57 19.67
N ASN A 275 2.51 19.71 19.53
CA ASN A 275 2.34 18.30 19.13
C ASN A 275 1.48 18.10 17.87
N ALA A 276 1.52 19.05 16.92
CA ALA A 276 0.72 19.01 15.69
C ALA A 276 -0.81 18.96 15.93
N GLY A 277 -1.30 19.52 17.03
CA GLY A 277 -2.71 19.44 17.42
C GLY A 277 -3.19 18.02 17.77
N PHE A 278 -2.27 17.06 17.93
CA PHE A 278 -2.61 15.65 18.19
C PHE A 278 -2.93 15.38 19.66
N THR A 279 -2.19 15.98 20.58
CA THR A 279 -2.36 15.79 22.04
C THR A 279 -1.78 16.96 22.82
N ASP A 280 -2.40 17.27 23.96
CA ASP A 280 -1.86 18.20 24.96
C ASP A 280 -0.83 17.53 25.89
N GLY A 281 -0.77 16.20 25.88
CA GLY A 281 0.19 15.41 26.66
C GLY A 281 1.47 15.07 25.88
N MET A 282 2.25 14.15 26.43
CA MET A 282 3.44 13.63 25.77
C MET A 282 3.02 12.61 24.69
N PRO A 283 3.39 12.83 23.42
CA PRO A 283 3.12 11.87 22.37
C PRO A 283 3.84 10.54 22.63
N TRP A 284 3.22 9.42 22.27
CA TRP A 284 3.81 8.09 22.47
C TRP A 284 5.08 7.83 21.60
N ILE A 285 5.18 8.54 20.48
CA ILE A 285 6.33 8.57 19.57
C ILE A 285 6.56 10.01 19.10
N LYS A 286 7.77 10.32 18.66
CA LYS A 286 8.18 11.64 18.16
C LYS A 286 7.21 12.16 17.10
N VAL A 287 6.74 13.39 17.28
CA VAL A 287 6.01 14.14 16.25
C VAL A 287 7.00 14.57 15.17
N ASN A 288 6.63 14.40 13.90
CA ASN A 288 7.45 14.88 12.80
C ASN A 288 7.53 16.41 12.84
N PRO A 289 8.72 17.01 12.97
CA PRO A 289 8.86 18.47 13.18
C PRO A 289 8.33 19.31 12.03
N ASN A 290 8.14 18.73 10.84
CA ASN A 290 7.60 19.43 9.67
C ASN A 290 6.08 19.70 9.74
N TYR A 291 5.41 19.34 10.86
CA TYR A 291 3.99 19.62 11.06
C TYR A 291 3.63 21.11 10.96
N LYS A 292 4.60 21.99 11.17
CA LYS A 292 4.41 23.44 10.98
C LYS A 292 4.02 23.80 9.54
N GLU A 293 4.45 23.02 8.57
CA GLU A 293 4.22 23.25 7.14
C GLU A 293 3.30 22.20 6.52
N ILE A 294 3.29 20.97 7.06
CA ILE A 294 2.51 19.85 6.55
C ILE A 294 1.48 19.46 7.62
N ASN A 295 0.26 19.93 7.47
CA ASN A 295 -0.82 19.58 8.39
C ASN A 295 -2.19 19.73 7.72
N ALA A 296 -3.20 19.10 8.30
CA ALA A 296 -4.55 19.06 7.76
C ALA A 296 -5.16 20.46 7.60
N LYS A 297 -4.97 21.35 8.59
CA LYS A 297 -5.51 22.72 8.56
C LYS A 297 -4.95 23.53 7.39
N GLU A 298 -3.64 23.46 7.15
CA GLU A 298 -2.99 24.12 5.99
C GLU A 298 -3.51 23.56 4.69
N GLN A 299 -3.54 22.22 4.56
CA GLN A 299 -3.95 21.54 3.35
C GLN A 299 -5.43 21.78 3.02
N MET A 300 -6.31 21.78 4.00
CA MET A 300 -7.74 22.08 3.81
C MET A 300 -8.00 23.55 3.48
N GLY A 301 -7.13 24.45 3.93
CA GLY A 301 -7.24 25.90 3.65
C GLY A 301 -6.80 26.32 2.23
N ARG A 302 -6.20 25.41 1.46
CA ARG A 302 -5.57 25.74 0.17
C ARG A 302 -6.12 24.86 -0.96
N ALA A 303 -6.80 25.48 -1.94
CA ALA A 303 -7.51 24.77 -3.01
C ALA A 303 -6.60 23.89 -3.90
N ASP A 304 -5.33 24.26 -4.06
CA ASP A 304 -4.32 23.51 -4.85
C ASP A 304 -3.54 22.48 -4.03
N SER A 305 -3.97 22.18 -2.79
CA SER A 305 -3.28 21.26 -1.89
C SER A 305 -3.33 19.78 -2.36
N VAL A 306 -2.50 18.94 -1.73
CA VAL A 306 -2.55 17.49 -1.90
C VAL A 306 -3.90 16.95 -1.43
N PHE A 307 -4.46 17.47 -0.31
CA PHE A 307 -5.75 17.07 0.23
C PHE A 307 -6.90 17.25 -0.79
N HIS A 308 -7.04 18.43 -1.39
CA HIS A 308 -8.10 18.66 -2.38
C HIS A 308 -7.86 17.88 -3.67
N TYR A 309 -6.62 17.58 -3.99
CA TYR A 309 -6.29 16.69 -5.11
C TYR A 309 -6.77 15.26 -4.87
N TYR A 310 -6.53 14.70 -3.68
CA TYR A 310 -7.05 13.38 -3.28
C TYR A 310 -8.59 13.37 -3.23
N GLN A 311 -9.20 14.43 -2.71
CA GLN A 311 -10.66 14.59 -2.76
C GLN A 311 -11.19 14.51 -4.20
N LYS A 312 -10.51 15.16 -5.15
CA LYS A 312 -10.86 15.10 -6.58
C LYS A 312 -10.66 13.69 -7.15
N LEU A 313 -9.55 13.01 -6.83
CA LEU A 313 -9.30 11.63 -7.26
C LEU A 313 -10.43 10.68 -6.82
N ILE A 314 -10.85 10.78 -5.55
CA ILE A 314 -11.94 9.94 -5.00
C ILE A 314 -13.27 10.25 -5.71
N ARG A 315 -13.56 11.52 -5.96
CA ARG A 315 -14.77 11.96 -6.67
C ARG A 315 -14.80 11.41 -8.10
N LEU A 316 -13.72 11.54 -8.85
CA LEU A 316 -13.62 11.04 -10.23
C LEU A 316 -13.89 9.54 -10.34
N ARG A 317 -13.50 8.74 -9.35
CA ARG A 317 -13.82 7.31 -9.30
C ARG A 317 -15.30 7.03 -9.13
N LYS A 318 -16.06 7.93 -8.49
CA LYS A 318 -17.52 7.83 -8.38
C LYS A 318 -18.26 8.29 -9.64
N GLU A 319 -17.63 9.21 -10.39
CA GLU A 319 -18.24 9.84 -11.57
C GLU A 319 -17.92 9.11 -12.89
N HIS A 320 -16.80 8.35 -12.95
CA HIS A 320 -16.31 7.72 -14.17
C HIS A 320 -16.08 6.20 -14.00
N GLU A 321 -17.00 5.39 -14.48
CA GLU A 321 -16.90 3.92 -14.41
C GLU A 321 -15.66 3.35 -15.08
N ILE A 322 -15.12 4.01 -16.11
CA ILE A 322 -13.90 3.59 -16.78
C ILE A 322 -12.70 3.54 -15.82
N ILE A 323 -12.64 4.39 -14.80
CA ILE A 323 -11.60 4.36 -13.77
C ILE A 323 -11.72 3.09 -12.92
N VAL A 324 -12.95 2.67 -12.62
CA VAL A 324 -13.22 1.53 -11.74
C VAL A 324 -13.15 0.21 -12.50
N TYR A 325 -13.83 0.09 -13.64
CA TYR A 325 -14.05 -1.18 -14.33
C TYR A 325 -13.29 -1.31 -15.65
N GLY A 326 -12.70 -0.24 -16.18
CA GLY A 326 -12.00 -0.29 -17.46
C GLY A 326 -10.83 -1.28 -17.44
N LYS A 327 -10.58 -1.95 -18.56
CA LYS A 327 -9.44 -2.83 -18.75
C LYS A 327 -8.14 -2.03 -18.77
N TYR A 328 -7.16 -2.44 -17.99
CA TYR A 328 -5.82 -1.84 -17.91
C TYR A 328 -4.92 -2.33 -19.04
N GLN A 329 -4.04 -1.46 -19.55
CA GLN A 329 -2.93 -1.84 -20.43
C GLN A 329 -1.72 -0.93 -20.18
N LEU A 330 -0.58 -1.52 -19.83
CA LEU A 330 0.69 -0.82 -19.71
C LEU A 330 1.20 -0.38 -21.08
N LEU A 331 1.73 0.83 -21.16
CA LEU A 331 2.49 1.34 -22.30
C LEU A 331 3.89 1.70 -21.82
N MET A 332 4.86 1.77 -22.76
CA MET A 332 6.25 2.16 -22.46
C MET A 332 6.85 1.33 -21.29
N GLU A 333 6.70 0.00 -21.36
CA GLU A 333 7.05 -0.92 -20.30
C GLU A 333 8.48 -0.74 -19.79
N GLU A 334 9.47 -0.59 -20.71
CA GLU A 334 10.89 -0.47 -20.37
C GLU A 334 11.36 0.98 -20.13
N ASP A 335 10.46 1.97 -20.19
CA ASP A 335 10.82 3.35 -19.90
C ASP A 335 11.12 3.51 -18.40
N LYS A 336 12.26 4.08 -18.05
CA LYS A 336 12.75 4.21 -16.67
C LYS A 336 12.23 5.46 -15.96
N ASN A 337 11.54 6.35 -16.66
CA ASN A 337 11.15 7.67 -16.17
C ASN A 337 9.64 7.86 -16.13
N LEU A 338 8.93 7.27 -17.11
CA LEU A 338 7.48 7.44 -17.26
C LEU A 338 6.74 6.16 -16.91
N TYR A 339 5.64 6.32 -16.17
CA TYR A 339 4.62 5.29 -16.01
C TYR A 339 3.41 5.69 -16.83
N VAL A 340 3.16 4.99 -17.92
CA VAL A 340 2.08 5.27 -18.86
C VAL A 340 1.20 4.05 -19.01
N TYR A 341 -0.11 4.23 -18.89
CA TYR A 341 -1.06 3.14 -19.12
C TYR A 341 -2.40 3.65 -19.63
N THR A 342 -3.16 2.77 -20.22
CA THR A 342 -4.51 3.05 -20.68
C THR A 342 -5.56 2.28 -19.90
N ARG A 343 -6.78 2.80 -19.92
CA ARG A 343 -7.98 2.10 -19.47
C ARG A 343 -8.99 2.11 -20.63
N THR A 344 -9.74 1.03 -20.79
CA THR A 344 -10.75 0.90 -21.84
C THR A 344 -12.02 0.29 -21.27
N LEU A 345 -13.17 0.95 -21.48
CA LEU A 345 -14.50 0.46 -21.11
C LEU A 345 -15.48 0.73 -22.23
N GLY A 346 -15.91 -0.30 -22.95
CA GLY A 346 -16.72 -0.13 -24.14
C GLY A 346 -16.01 0.72 -25.20
N GLN A 347 -16.57 1.87 -25.52
CA GLN A 347 -15.99 2.84 -26.46
C GLN A 347 -15.13 3.92 -25.78
N GLU A 348 -15.22 4.02 -24.46
CA GLU A 348 -14.44 4.99 -23.71
C GLU A 348 -13.00 4.54 -23.56
N ARG A 349 -12.07 5.49 -23.66
CA ARG A 349 -10.64 5.27 -23.49
C ARG A 349 -10.07 6.33 -22.57
N MET A 350 -9.17 5.93 -21.71
CA MET A 350 -8.44 6.83 -20.84
C MET A 350 -6.95 6.57 -20.97
N LEU A 351 -6.17 7.65 -21.01
CA LEU A 351 -4.70 7.60 -20.99
C LEU A 351 -4.22 8.27 -19.70
N VAL A 352 -3.36 7.58 -18.97
CA VAL A 352 -2.74 8.09 -17.74
C VAL A 352 -1.23 8.15 -17.96
N ILE A 353 -0.66 9.30 -17.65
CA ILE A 353 0.78 9.56 -17.81
C ILE A 353 1.31 10.10 -16.49
N CYS A 354 2.42 9.54 -15.99
CA CYS A 354 3.07 9.96 -14.76
C CYS A 354 4.58 10.03 -14.98
N ASN A 355 5.15 11.22 -14.84
CA ASN A 355 6.60 11.40 -14.79
C ASN A 355 7.10 11.11 -13.36
N PHE A 356 7.90 10.05 -13.16
CA PHE A 356 8.46 9.64 -11.88
C PHE A 356 9.83 10.28 -11.58
N ARG A 357 10.16 11.36 -12.28
CA ARG A 357 11.46 12.04 -12.16
C ARG A 357 11.30 13.52 -11.86
N LYS A 358 12.32 14.07 -11.20
CA LYS A 358 12.47 15.52 -10.99
C LYS A 358 12.97 16.27 -12.23
N GLU A 359 13.40 15.54 -13.25
CA GLU A 359 13.78 16.06 -14.55
C GLU A 359 12.56 16.09 -15.47
N THR A 360 12.55 17.02 -16.41
CA THR A 360 11.55 17.05 -17.48
C THR A 360 11.70 15.84 -18.38
N GLN A 361 10.58 15.34 -18.92
CA GLN A 361 10.54 14.20 -19.82
C GLN A 361 9.74 14.52 -21.07
N GLU A 362 10.25 14.09 -22.23
CA GLU A 362 9.49 14.19 -23.47
C GLU A 362 8.51 13.03 -23.59
N PHE A 363 7.29 13.32 -23.98
CA PHE A 363 6.24 12.33 -24.22
C PHE A 363 5.56 12.57 -25.55
N THR A 364 5.37 11.52 -26.33
CA THR A 364 4.59 11.56 -27.57
C THR A 364 3.34 10.72 -27.41
N MET A 365 2.18 11.31 -27.70
CA MET A 365 0.88 10.66 -27.63
C MET A 365 0.87 9.39 -28.46
N PRO A 366 0.46 8.25 -27.88
CA PRO A 366 0.39 6.99 -28.64
C PRO A 366 -0.68 7.05 -29.73
N GLU A 367 -0.54 6.15 -30.72
CA GLU A 367 -1.50 6.01 -31.80
C GLU A 367 -2.90 5.74 -31.28
N GLY A 368 -3.91 6.33 -31.92
CA GLY A 368 -5.31 6.19 -31.52
C GLY A 368 -5.78 7.12 -30.40
N PHE A 369 -4.91 8.02 -29.91
CA PHE A 369 -5.27 9.11 -29.01
C PHE A 369 -5.08 10.45 -29.75
N GLU A 370 -6.18 11.12 -30.05
CA GLU A 370 -6.17 12.37 -30.82
C GLU A 370 -6.31 13.56 -29.85
N PRO A 371 -5.34 14.48 -29.77
CA PRO A 371 -5.35 15.58 -28.81
C PRO A 371 -6.65 16.42 -28.81
N GLY A 372 -7.21 16.66 -29.98
CA GLY A 372 -8.45 17.45 -30.14
C GLY A 372 -9.73 16.78 -29.67
N LYS A 373 -9.67 15.48 -29.29
CA LYS A 373 -10.82 14.70 -28.82
C LYS A 373 -10.71 14.35 -27.32
N GLY A 374 -9.63 14.73 -26.66
CA GLY A 374 -9.38 14.39 -25.27
C GLY A 374 -9.83 15.47 -24.30
N GLU A 375 -10.21 15.03 -23.10
CA GLU A 375 -10.51 15.87 -21.95
C GLU A 375 -9.57 15.49 -20.79
N ILE A 376 -8.96 16.50 -20.12
CA ILE A 376 -8.16 16.28 -18.91
C ILE A 376 -9.12 16.14 -17.72
N LEU A 377 -9.27 14.94 -17.20
CA LEU A 377 -10.06 14.70 -15.98
C LEU A 377 -9.34 15.26 -14.75
N ILE A 378 -8.03 15.02 -14.66
CA ILE A 378 -7.18 15.51 -13.57
C ILE A 378 -5.74 15.69 -14.05
N GLY A 379 -5.09 16.73 -13.53
CA GLY A 379 -3.67 16.99 -13.67
C GLY A 379 -3.15 17.73 -12.45
N ASN A 380 -1.87 17.55 -12.14
CA ASN A 380 -1.25 18.09 -10.92
C ASN A 380 -0.55 19.45 -11.10
N TYR A 381 -0.63 20.00 -12.31
CA TYR A 381 -0.12 21.35 -12.63
C TYR A 381 -1.18 22.18 -13.33
N GLU A 382 -1.10 23.49 -13.17
CA GLU A 382 -1.95 24.41 -13.93
C GLU A 382 -1.50 24.54 -15.39
N GLY A 383 -2.45 24.85 -16.29
CA GLY A 383 -2.18 25.09 -17.70
C GLY A 383 -1.73 23.88 -18.48
N GLN A 384 -2.09 22.67 -18.02
CA GLN A 384 -1.84 21.44 -18.79
C GLN A 384 -2.73 21.41 -20.04
N GLU A 385 -2.14 20.99 -21.16
CA GLU A 385 -2.81 20.90 -22.44
C GLU A 385 -2.52 19.54 -23.08
N ILE A 386 -3.50 18.99 -23.80
CA ILE A 386 -3.34 17.75 -24.56
C ILE A 386 -2.72 18.10 -25.92
N LYS A 387 -1.47 17.72 -26.14
CA LYS A 387 -0.73 17.90 -27.38
C LYS A 387 -0.20 16.58 -27.89
N LYS A 388 0.10 16.50 -29.19
CA LYS A 388 0.73 15.31 -29.78
C LYS A 388 2.11 15.00 -29.19
N SER A 389 2.88 16.03 -28.89
CA SER A 389 4.15 15.94 -28.16
C SER A 389 4.11 16.93 -26.99
N MET A 390 4.52 16.49 -25.81
CA MET A 390 4.48 17.26 -24.55
C MET A 390 5.81 17.10 -23.84
N THR A 391 6.30 18.19 -23.25
CA THR A 391 7.38 18.16 -22.29
C THR A 391 6.75 18.13 -20.90
N LEU A 392 6.86 17.00 -20.20
CA LEU A 392 6.34 16.83 -18.85
C LEU A 392 7.28 17.45 -17.83
N ARG A 393 6.72 18.26 -16.93
CA ARG A 393 7.45 18.89 -15.82
C ARG A 393 7.86 17.86 -14.74
N PRO A 394 8.69 18.20 -13.76
CA PRO A 394 9.03 17.35 -12.63
C PRO A 394 7.78 16.75 -11.98
N PHE A 395 7.72 15.42 -11.87
CA PHE A 395 6.59 14.69 -11.30
C PHE A 395 5.21 15.07 -11.87
N GLU A 396 5.16 15.49 -13.13
CA GLU A 396 3.89 15.82 -13.77
C GLU A 396 3.07 14.56 -14.05
N ALA A 397 1.77 14.64 -13.76
CA ALA A 397 0.82 13.58 -14.03
C ALA A 397 -0.48 14.13 -14.61
N MET A 398 -1.07 13.34 -15.52
CA MET A 398 -2.38 13.61 -16.12
C MET A 398 -3.15 12.32 -16.34
N ALA A 399 -4.47 12.40 -16.13
CA ALA A 399 -5.42 11.40 -16.62
C ALA A 399 -6.37 12.08 -17.62
N MET A 400 -6.43 11.54 -18.82
CA MET A 400 -7.16 12.09 -19.95
C MET A 400 -8.15 11.06 -20.49
N LYS A 401 -9.39 11.50 -20.77
CA LYS A 401 -10.46 10.68 -21.34
C LYS A 401 -10.66 11.02 -22.81
N PHE A 402 -10.93 10.00 -23.67
CA PHE A 402 -11.13 10.10 -25.11
C PHE A 402 -12.36 9.30 -25.54
#